data_36bb816401005d5141e505821e803c23
#
_entry.id   36bb816401005d5141e505821e803c23
#
_cell.length_a   1.000
_cell.length_b   1.000
_cell.length_c   1.000
_cell.angle_alpha   90.00
_cell.angle_beta   90.00
_cell.angle_gamma   90.00
#
_symmetry.space_group_name_H-M   'P 1'
#
loop_
_entity.id
_entity.type
_entity.pdbx_description
1 polymer ?
#
loop_
_entity_poly.entity_id
_entity_poly.type
_entity_poly.pdbx_seq_one_letter_code
_entity_poly.pdbx_strand_id
1 'polypeptide(L)'
;SAASDVYKRQVSSMGKKKKLGLVPKLIIGIILGILIGSFCPEIVCRIVVTASGLFSTFLKFVIPMMILAYVTMGIADLSQGAGKLLAITAGLSYGSTLIAGSCAFLVAITLFPSFMDASALEQIAATAGNSVASLFSISVTPILDTLAAVLLAFILGLSLSAMKGKEIGDTLYNAIKDFSTIID
;
A
#
# COMPACT_ATOMS: atom_id res chain seq x y z
N SER A 1 31.66 -18.03 -36.63
CA SER A 1 31.30 -17.64 -36.25
C SER A 1 30.71 -16.46 -35.62
N ALA A 2 31.35 -15.28 -35.59
CA ALA A 2 30.84 -14.11 -34.91
C ALA A 2 29.45 -13.62 -35.41
N ALA A 3 29.12 -13.80 -36.67
CA ALA A 3 27.82 -13.41 -37.25
C ALA A 3 26.64 -14.23 -36.68
N SER A 4 26.86 -15.50 -36.36
CA SER A 4 25.81 -16.35 -35.76
C SER A 4 25.50 -15.97 -34.30
N ASP A 5 26.49 -15.47 -33.57
CA ASP A 5 26.33 -15.02 -32.19
C ASP A 5 25.63 -13.67 -32.10
N VAL A 6 25.87 -12.77 -33.03
CA VAL A 6 25.17 -11.49 -33.18
C VAL A 6 23.69 -11.74 -33.51
N TYR A 7 23.43 -12.67 -34.45
CA TYR A 7 22.06 -13.03 -34.82
C TYR A 7 21.29 -13.69 -33.68
N LYS A 8 21.93 -14.59 -32.91
CA LYS A 8 21.31 -15.20 -31.69
C LYS A 8 21.03 -14.16 -30.61
N ARG A 9 21.89 -13.16 -30.40
CA ARG A 9 21.63 -12.06 -29.45
C ARG A 9 20.48 -11.16 -29.91
N GLN A 10 20.37 -10.87 -31.22
CA GLN A 10 19.25 -10.10 -31.75
C GLN A 10 17.92 -10.86 -31.64
N VAL A 11 17.86 -12.14 -31.94
CA VAL A 11 16.66 -12.98 -31.82
C VAL A 11 16.27 -13.18 -30.36
N SER A 12 17.23 -13.32 -29.45
CA SER A 12 16.99 -13.37 -28.00
C SER A 12 16.44 -12.06 -27.42
N SER A 13 16.80 -10.93 -28.04
CA SER A 13 16.29 -9.59 -27.66
C SER A 13 14.84 -9.36 -28.12
N MET A 14 14.41 -9.98 -29.20
CA MET A 14 13.03 -9.85 -29.72
C MET A 14 12.01 -10.67 -28.92
N GLY A 15 12.45 -11.65 -28.12
CA GLY A 15 11.59 -12.50 -27.28
C GLY A 15 11.31 -11.99 -25.86
N LYS A 16 11.92 -10.90 -25.42
CA LYS A 16 11.60 -10.29 -24.13
C LYS A 16 10.24 -9.60 -24.21
N LYS A 17 9.17 -10.34 -23.88
CA LYS A 17 7.89 -9.72 -23.51
C LYS A 17 8.21 -8.60 -22.55
N LYS A 18 8.05 -7.33 -22.96
CA LYS A 18 8.14 -6.16 -22.08
C LYS A 18 7.20 -6.45 -20.90
N LYS A 19 7.77 -6.75 -19.73
CA LYS A 19 6.98 -6.85 -18.51
C LYS A 19 6.35 -5.47 -18.32
N LEU A 20 5.06 -5.36 -18.58
CA LEU A 20 4.31 -4.14 -18.35
C LEU A 20 4.60 -3.71 -16.91
N GLY A 21 5.03 -2.48 -16.74
CA GLY A 21 5.23 -1.90 -15.40
C GLY A 21 3.95 -1.96 -14.57
N LEU A 22 4.03 -1.64 -13.30
CA LEU A 22 2.88 -1.65 -12.39
C LEU A 22 1.78 -0.68 -12.86
N VAL A 23 2.17 0.53 -13.28
CA VAL A 23 1.24 1.59 -13.69
C VAL A 23 0.37 1.20 -14.89
N PRO A 24 0.89 0.69 -16.04
CA PRO A 24 0.04 0.26 -17.14
C PRO A 24 -0.89 -0.90 -16.76
N LYS A 25 -0.49 -1.80 -15.87
CA LYS A 25 -1.38 -2.86 -15.37
C LYS A 25 -2.55 -2.29 -14.57
N LEU A 26 -2.32 -1.28 -13.75
CA LEU A 26 -3.37 -0.59 -13.00
C LEU A 26 -4.37 0.12 -13.93
N ILE A 27 -3.86 0.82 -14.96
CA ILE A 27 -4.73 1.50 -15.95
C ILE A 27 -5.60 0.48 -16.69
N ILE A 28 -5.03 -0.64 -17.14
CA ILE A 28 -5.80 -1.72 -17.77
C ILE A 28 -6.85 -2.28 -16.79
N GLY A 29 -6.50 -2.47 -15.53
CA GLY A 29 -7.42 -2.94 -14.50
C GLY A 29 -8.60 -1.99 -14.28
N ILE A 30 -8.36 -0.67 -14.28
CA ILE A 30 -9.41 0.35 -14.15
C ILE A 30 -10.34 0.32 -15.37
N ILE A 31 -9.80 0.29 -16.58
CA ILE A 31 -10.60 0.23 -17.82
C ILE A 31 -11.45 -1.04 -17.85
N LEU A 32 -10.86 -2.20 -17.53
CA LEU A 32 -11.61 -3.46 -17.44
C LEU A 32 -12.70 -3.41 -16.37
N GLY A 33 -12.42 -2.80 -15.20
CA GLY A 33 -13.41 -2.63 -14.14
C GLY A 33 -14.60 -1.79 -14.57
N ILE A 34 -14.37 -0.70 -15.31
CA ILE A 34 -15.44 0.15 -15.86
C ILE A 34 -16.25 -0.61 -16.90
N LEU A 35 -15.58 -1.34 -17.81
CA LEU A 35 -16.28 -2.15 -18.83
C LEU A 35 -17.14 -3.24 -18.21
N ILE A 36 -16.61 -3.98 -17.24
CA ILE A 36 -17.36 -5.02 -16.52
C ILE A 36 -18.53 -4.41 -15.77
N GLY A 37 -18.32 -3.31 -15.05
CA GLY A 37 -19.39 -2.62 -14.32
C GLY A 37 -20.49 -2.06 -15.20
N SER A 38 -20.19 -1.68 -16.46
CA SER A 38 -21.17 -1.08 -17.39
C SER A 38 -21.93 -2.11 -18.23
N PHE A 39 -21.31 -3.24 -18.58
CA PHE A 39 -21.85 -4.19 -19.55
C PHE A 39 -22.26 -5.53 -18.94
N CYS A 40 -21.77 -5.90 -17.77
CA CYS A 40 -22.07 -7.20 -17.19
C CYS A 40 -23.38 -7.19 -16.38
N PRO A 41 -24.07 -8.34 -16.32
CA PRO A 41 -25.26 -8.50 -15.47
C PRO A 41 -24.89 -8.34 -13.98
N GLU A 42 -25.86 -7.93 -13.18
CA GLU A 42 -25.71 -7.65 -11.76
C GLU A 42 -25.02 -8.79 -10.97
N ILE A 43 -25.31 -10.04 -11.32
CA ILE A 43 -24.71 -11.22 -10.69
C ILE A 43 -23.18 -11.24 -10.84
N VAL A 44 -22.66 -10.91 -12.03
CA VAL A 44 -21.21 -10.86 -12.29
C VAL A 44 -20.57 -9.73 -11.48
N CYS A 45 -21.21 -8.57 -11.44
CA CYS A 45 -20.75 -7.44 -10.63
C CYS A 45 -20.70 -7.82 -9.13
N ARG A 46 -21.72 -8.52 -8.62
CA ARG A 46 -21.77 -8.99 -7.23
C ARG A 46 -20.64 -9.99 -6.90
N ILE A 47 -20.32 -10.90 -7.82
CA ILE A 47 -19.18 -11.82 -7.67
C ILE A 47 -17.86 -11.07 -7.59
N VAL A 48 -17.64 -10.11 -8.51
CA VAL A 48 -16.41 -9.30 -8.55
C VAL A 48 -16.27 -8.46 -7.27
N VAL A 49 -17.35 -7.82 -6.82
CA VAL A 49 -17.38 -7.03 -5.57
C VAL A 49 -17.08 -7.93 -4.36
N THR A 50 -17.64 -9.14 -4.32
CA THR A 50 -17.38 -10.11 -3.24
C THR A 50 -15.92 -10.54 -3.22
N ALA A 51 -15.35 -10.90 -4.38
CA ALA A 51 -13.94 -11.29 -4.50
C ALA A 51 -13.00 -10.13 -4.09
N SER A 52 -13.30 -8.91 -4.53
CA SER A 52 -12.56 -7.69 -4.15
C SER A 52 -12.66 -7.42 -2.65
N GLY A 53 -13.84 -7.61 -2.06
CA GLY A 53 -14.07 -7.47 -0.61
C GLY A 53 -13.25 -8.48 0.21
N LEU A 54 -13.21 -9.74 -0.20
CA LEU A 54 -12.39 -10.78 0.44
C LEU A 54 -10.90 -10.44 0.35
N PHE A 55 -10.44 -10.02 -0.83
CA PHE A 55 -9.05 -9.61 -1.02
C PHE A 55 -8.69 -8.38 -0.16
N SER A 56 -9.59 -7.39 -0.11
CA SER A 56 -9.42 -6.22 0.75
C SER A 56 -9.33 -6.60 2.24
N THR A 57 -10.16 -7.53 2.69
CA THR A 57 -10.12 -8.04 4.07
C THR A 57 -8.81 -8.76 4.38
N PHE A 58 -8.33 -9.58 3.44
CA PHE A 58 -7.03 -10.23 3.54
C PHE A 58 -5.89 -9.19 3.63
N LEU A 59 -5.89 -8.18 2.76
CA LEU A 59 -4.90 -7.11 2.82
C LEU A 59 -4.93 -6.35 4.15
N LYS A 60 -6.10 -6.02 4.66
CA LYS A 60 -6.25 -5.35 5.97
C LYS A 60 -5.67 -6.17 7.12
N PHE A 61 -5.68 -7.49 7.02
CA PHE A 61 -5.07 -8.38 7.99
C PHE A 61 -3.53 -8.43 7.85
N VAL A 62 -3.02 -8.55 6.62
CA VAL A 62 -1.59 -8.75 6.35
C VAL A 62 -0.78 -7.45 6.46
N ILE A 63 -1.33 -6.31 6.02
CA ILE A 63 -0.60 -5.04 5.98
C ILE A 63 -0.02 -4.63 7.34
N PRO A 64 -0.75 -4.66 8.48
CA PRO A 64 -0.16 -4.32 9.77
C PRO A 64 1.01 -5.24 10.18
N MET A 65 0.94 -6.51 9.83
CA MET A 65 2.03 -7.47 10.09
C MET A 65 3.28 -7.15 9.25
N MET A 66 3.09 -6.81 7.97
CA MET A 66 4.18 -6.33 7.11
C MET A 66 4.82 -5.05 7.64
N ILE A 67 3.99 -4.07 8.04
CA ILE A 67 4.48 -2.82 8.62
C ILE A 67 5.31 -3.12 9.86
N LEU A 68 4.81 -3.96 10.77
CA LEU A 68 5.53 -4.34 11.98
C LEU A 68 6.91 -4.93 11.65
N ALA A 69 6.98 -5.89 10.73
CA ALA A 69 8.22 -6.55 10.36
C ALA A 69 9.22 -5.59 9.68
N TYR A 70 8.81 -4.96 8.58
CA TYR A 70 9.72 -4.15 7.76
C TYR A 70 10.13 -2.83 8.43
N VAL A 71 9.21 -2.15 9.12
CA VAL A 71 9.54 -0.90 9.82
C VAL A 71 10.46 -1.17 11.01
N THR A 72 10.22 -2.24 11.77
CA THR A 72 11.11 -2.64 12.87
C THR A 72 12.52 -2.92 12.36
N MET A 73 12.65 -3.69 11.28
CA MET A 73 13.95 -4.00 10.67
C MET A 73 14.63 -2.74 10.15
N GLY A 74 13.89 -1.89 9.42
CA GLY A 74 14.43 -0.65 8.88
C GLY A 74 14.99 0.28 9.97
N ILE A 75 14.33 0.36 11.13
CA ILE A 75 14.81 1.16 12.26
C ILE A 75 15.96 0.47 12.99
N ALA A 76 15.91 -0.84 13.17
CA ALA A 76 16.96 -1.61 13.82
C ALA A 76 18.29 -1.58 13.06
N ASP A 77 18.25 -1.46 11.73
CA ASP A 77 19.44 -1.36 10.88
C ASP A 77 20.08 0.03 10.86
N LEU A 78 19.41 1.04 11.40
CA LEU A 78 20.00 2.35 11.57
C LEU A 78 21.15 2.32 12.60
N SER A 79 22.23 3.03 12.31
CA SER A 79 23.40 3.13 13.19
C SER A 79 23.09 3.86 14.49
N GLN A 80 24.04 3.84 15.45
CA GLN A 80 23.95 4.61 16.70
C GLN A 80 23.66 6.10 16.41
N GLY A 81 22.57 6.62 16.98
CA GLY A 81 22.02 7.94 16.66
C GLY A 81 20.71 7.90 15.89
N ALA A 82 20.20 6.71 15.62
CA ALA A 82 18.92 6.46 14.93
C ALA A 82 17.77 7.30 15.50
N GLY A 83 17.68 7.48 16.81
CA GLY A 83 16.64 8.27 17.45
C GLY A 83 16.61 9.73 16.99
N LYS A 84 17.80 10.37 16.84
CA LYS A 84 17.89 11.75 16.35
C LYS A 84 17.49 11.86 14.89
N LEU A 85 17.97 10.95 14.05
CA LEU A 85 17.63 10.90 12.63
C LEU A 85 16.13 10.68 12.45
N LEU A 86 15.57 9.74 13.22
CA LEU A 86 14.15 9.41 13.21
C LEU A 86 13.30 10.63 13.63
N ALA A 87 13.67 11.34 14.69
CA ALA A 87 12.97 12.53 15.15
C ALA A 87 12.98 13.65 14.09
N ILE A 88 14.11 13.87 13.42
CA ILE A 88 14.22 14.86 12.34
C ILE A 88 13.36 14.46 11.16
N THR A 89 13.41 13.20 10.74
CA THR A 89 12.61 12.68 9.62
C THR A 89 11.12 12.75 9.91
N ALA A 90 10.70 12.36 11.12
CA ALA A 90 9.32 12.46 11.56
C ALA A 90 8.84 13.93 11.59
N GLY A 91 9.65 14.84 12.15
CA GLY A 91 9.33 16.26 12.17
C GLY A 91 9.21 16.87 10.76
N LEU A 92 10.12 16.51 9.86
CA LEU A 92 10.08 16.96 8.46
C LEU A 92 8.86 16.41 7.73
N SER A 93 8.55 15.13 7.93
CA SER A 93 7.37 14.47 7.35
C SER A 93 6.08 15.12 7.84
N TYR A 94 5.97 15.36 9.14
CA TYR A 94 4.79 16.00 9.72
C TYR A 94 4.63 17.44 9.22
N GLY A 95 5.72 18.22 9.18
CA GLY A 95 5.74 19.56 8.61
C GLY A 95 5.31 19.58 7.14
N SER A 96 5.84 18.67 6.34
CA SER A 96 5.45 18.51 4.93
C SER A 96 3.96 18.17 4.77
N THR A 97 3.43 17.29 5.61
CA THR A 97 2.01 16.91 5.59
C THR A 97 1.10 18.10 5.95
N LEU A 98 1.49 18.89 6.96
CA LEU A 98 0.75 20.10 7.33
C LEU A 98 0.73 21.12 6.20
N ILE A 99 1.87 21.37 5.55
CA ILE A 99 1.97 22.30 4.42
C ILE A 99 1.11 21.78 3.26
N ALA A 100 1.24 20.51 2.88
CA ALA A 100 0.46 19.91 1.79
C ALA A 100 -1.05 19.94 2.09
N GLY A 101 -1.45 19.60 3.32
CA GLY A 101 -2.83 19.65 3.77
C GLY A 101 -3.40 21.06 3.76
N SER A 102 -2.63 22.06 4.20
CA SER A 102 -3.03 23.46 4.15
C SER A 102 -3.19 23.96 2.71
N CYS A 103 -2.27 23.61 1.81
CA CYS A 103 -2.39 23.93 0.39
C CYS A 103 -3.62 23.26 -0.24
N ALA A 104 -3.85 21.99 0.04
CA ALA A 104 -5.03 21.27 -0.45
C ALA A 104 -6.34 21.89 0.05
N PHE A 105 -6.37 22.29 1.33
CA PHE A 105 -7.52 22.95 1.93
C PHE A 105 -7.79 24.31 1.28
N LEU A 106 -6.76 25.14 1.04
CA LEU A 106 -6.91 26.42 0.35
C LEU A 106 -7.43 26.22 -1.09
N VAL A 107 -6.89 25.25 -1.80
CA VAL A 107 -7.37 24.91 -3.15
C VAL A 107 -8.83 24.45 -3.10
N ALA A 108 -9.19 23.62 -2.13
CA ALA A 108 -10.56 23.13 -1.98
C ALA A 108 -11.55 24.29 -1.73
N ILE A 109 -11.25 25.19 -0.80
CA ILE A 109 -12.13 26.33 -0.48
C ILE A 109 -12.28 27.28 -1.67
N THR A 110 -11.23 27.46 -2.46
CA THR A 110 -11.26 28.43 -3.57
C THR A 110 -11.87 27.84 -4.85
N LEU A 111 -11.58 26.57 -5.15
CA LEU A 111 -12.03 25.95 -6.41
C LEU A 111 -13.38 25.23 -6.29
N PHE A 112 -13.66 24.54 -5.18
CA PHE A 112 -14.88 23.73 -5.08
C PHE A 112 -16.17 24.53 -5.22
N PRO A 113 -16.31 25.73 -4.63
CA PRO A 113 -17.53 26.54 -4.83
C PRO A 113 -17.78 26.91 -6.29
N SER A 114 -16.72 26.95 -7.12
CA SER A 114 -16.84 27.29 -8.54
C SER A 114 -17.23 26.12 -9.45
N PHE A 115 -17.04 24.89 -8.99
CA PHE A 115 -17.24 23.67 -9.79
C PHE A 115 -18.32 22.73 -9.25
N MET A 116 -18.72 22.90 -7.99
CA MET A 116 -19.68 22.01 -7.33
C MET A 116 -20.96 22.77 -7.01
N ASP A 117 -22.00 22.53 -7.81
CA ASP A 117 -23.37 22.88 -7.45
C ASP A 117 -23.89 21.91 -6.37
N ALA A 118 -24.68 22.43 -5.43
CA ALA A 118 -25.28 21.62 -4.35
C ALA A 118 -26.07 20.40 -4.90
N SER A 119 -26.66 20.55 -6.09
CA SER A 119 -27.39 19.50 -6.81
C SER A 119 -26.47 18.34 -7.25
N ALA A 120 -25.22 18.61 -7.59
CA ALA A 120 -24.24 17.59 -7.98
C ALA A 120 -23.82 16.74 -6.77
N LEU A 121 -23.70 17.35 -5.60
CA LEU A 121 -23.41 16.62 -4.35
C LEU A 121 -24.54 15.68 -3.93
N GLU A 122 -25.80 16.10 -4.08
CA GLU A 122 -26.96 15.25 -3.81
C GLU A 122 -27.05 14.06 -4.79
N GLN A 123 -26.74 14.28 -6.06
CA GLN A 123 -26.70 13.22 -7.05
C GLN A 123 -25.59 12.22 -6.79
N ILE A 124 -24.40 12.66 -6.39
CA ILE A 124 -23.29 11.77 -6.02
C ILE A 124 -23.63 10.98 -4.77
N ALA A 125 -24.24 11.61 -3.76
CA ALA A 125 -24.67 10.92 -2.54
C ALA A 125 -25.78 9.88 -2.81
N ALA A 126 -26.74 10.20 -3.68
CA ALA A 126 -27.78 9.28 -4.09
C ALA A 126 -27.25 8.09 -4.92
N THR A 127 -26.24 8.34 -5.76
CA THR A 127 -25.59 7.29 -6.56
C THR A 127 -24.67 6.41 -5.70
N ALA A 128 -24.02 6.96 -4.69
CA ALA A 128 -23.22 6.19 -3.76
C ALA A 128 -24.03 5.20 -2.90
N GLY A 129 -25.33 5.50 -2.69
CA GLY A 129 -26.28 4.58 -2.02
C GLY A 129 -26.65 3.34 -2.86
N ASN A 130 -26.45 3.37 -4.17
CA ASN A 130 -26.75 2.28 -5.10
C ASN A 130 -25.54 1.37 -5.39
N SER A 131 -24.62 1.24 -4.47
CA SER A 131 -23.49 0.31 -4.62
C SER A 131 -24.00 -1.13 -4.69
N VAL A 132 -23.50 -1.88 -5.67
CA VAL A 132 -23.82 -3.30 -5.83
C VAL A 132 -23.42 -4.05 -4.56
N ALA A 133 -24.39 -4.63 -3.86
CA ALA A 133 -24.14 -5.37 -2.63
C ALA A 133 -23.34 -6.66 -2.93
N SER A 134 -22.35 -6.96 -2.10
CA SER A 134 -21.64 -8.24 -2.16
C SER A 134 -22.59 -9.40 -1.86
N LEU A 135 -22.30 -10.58 -2.40
CA LEU A 135 -23.08 -11.81 -2.15
C LEU A 135 -22.95 -12.23 -0.67
N PHE A 136 -21.78 -12.08 -0.11
CA PHE A 136 -21.47 -12.27 1.31
C PHE A 136 -20.26 -11.44 1.68
N SER A 137 -20.12 -11.13 2.96
CA SER A 137 -18.95 -10.43 3.51
C SER A 137 -18.36 -11.25 4.64
N ILE A 138 -17.05 -11.43 4.64
CA ILE A 138 -16.31 -12.01 5.74
C ILE A 138 -15.57 -10.87 6.42
N SER A 139 -15.87 -10.62 7.68
CA SER A 139 -15.10 -9.66 8.49
C SER A 139 -14.02 -10.41 9.25
N VAL A 140 -12.76 -10.17 8.90
CA VAL A 140 -11.61 -10.63 9.67
C VAL A 140 -11.04 -9.41 10.37
N THR A 141 -11.07 -9.43 11.70
CA THR A 141 -10.46 -8.36 12.49
C THR A 141 -8.95 -8.53 12.45
N PRO A 142 -8.17 -7.54 12.02
CA PRO A 142 -6.72 -7.62 12.06
C PRO A 142 -6.24 -7.75 13.53
N ILE A 143 -5.13 -8.45 13.74
CA ILE A 143 -4.53 -8.65 15.07
C ILE A 143 -4.09 -7.30 15.66
N LEU A 144 -3.62 -6.40 14.80
CA LEU A 144 -3.19 -5.04 15.15
C LEU A 144 -3.81 -4.05 14.17
N ASP A 145 -4.26 -2.92 14.67
CA ASP A 145 -4.55 -1.79 13.79
C ASP A 145 -3.26 -1.22 13.19
N THR A 146 -3.36 -0.61 12.02
CA THR A 146 -2.20 -0.08 11.29
C THR A 146 -1.39 0.91 12.13
N LEU A 147 -2.07 1.80 12.87
CA LEU A 147 -1.39 2.76 13.75
C LEU A 147 -0.69 2.06 14.91
N ALA A 148 -1.34 1.08 15.54
CA ALA A 148 -0.75 0.28 16.60
C ALA A 148 0.47 -0.51 16.09
N ALA A 149 0.40 -1.06 14.89
CA ALA A 149 1.52 -1.76 14.26
C ALA A 149 2.73 -0.83 14.03
N VAL A 150 2.49 0.39 13.55
CA VAL A 150 3.54 1.41 13.36
C VAL A 150 4.19 1.79 14.70
N LEU A 151 3.38 2.11 15.73
CA LEU A 151 3.90 2.48 17.05
C LEU A 151 4.72 1.35 17.68
N LEU A 152 4.22 0.11 17.59
CA LEU A 152 4.93 -1.07 18.08
C LEU A 152 6.24 -1.29 17.31
N ALA A 153 6.23 -1.11 15.99
CA ALA A 153 7.42 -1.21 15.16
C ALA A 153 8.48 -0.18 15.53
N PHE A 154 8.08 1.06 15.88
CA PHE A 154 9.00 2.09 16.38
C PHE A 154 9.62 1.68 17.71
N ILE A 155 8.81 1.22 18.66
CA ILE A 155 9.31 0.80 19.98
C ILE A 155 10.29 -0.36 19.85
N LEU A 156 9.93 -1.39 19.10
CA LEU A 156 10.78 -2.56 18.88
C LEU A 156 12.04 -2.20 18.09
N GLY A 157 11.92 -1.42 17.02
CA GLY A 157 13.05 -1.02 16.18
C GLY A 157 14.06 -0.18 16.94
N LEU A 158 13.63 0.79 17.76
CA LEU A 158 14.51 1.58 18.62
C LEU A 158 15.15 0.72 19.70
N SER A 159 14.41 -0.18 20.32
CA SER A 159 14.93 -1.11 21.32
C SER A 159 16.00 -2.02 20.72
N LEU A 160 15.76 -2.57 19.55
CA LEU A 160 16.73 -3.40 18.83
C LEU A 160 17.98 -2.60 18.43
N SER A 161 17.81 -1.38 17.92
CA SER A 161 18.92 -0.50 17.59
C SER A 161 19.80 -0.19 18.81
N ALA A 162 19.18 -0.01 19.99
CA ALA A 162 19.90 0.23 21.25
C ALA A 162 20.56 -1.03 21.84
N MET A 163 20.04 -2.21 21.50
CA MET A 163 20.54 -3.51 21.99
C MET A 163 21.45 -4.23 20.98
N LYS A 164 21.80 -3.59 19.88
CA LYS A 164 22.67 -4.17 18.84
C LYS A 164 24.03 -4.54 19.44
N GLY A 165 24.46 -5.77 19.21
CA GLY A 165 25.69 -6.34 19.79
C GLY A 165 25.52 -6.97 21.18
N LYS A 166 24.29 -7.09 21.69
CA LYS A 166 23.95 -7.90 22.85
C LYS A 166 23.25 -9.17 22.41
N GLU A 167 23.54 -10.28 23.05
CA GLU A 167 23.01 -11.62 22.69
C GLU A 167 21.47 -11.66 22.56
N ILE A 168 20.77 -10.97 23.47
CA ILE A 168 19.31 -10.87 23.45
C ILE A 168 18.83 -10.04 22.24
N GLY A 169 19.53 -8.94 21.92
CA GLY A 169 19.22 -8.08 20.79
C GLY A 169 19.37 -8.79 19.45
N ASP A 170 20.45 -9.55 19.31
CA ASP A 170 20.73 -10.30 18.08
C ASP A 170 19.72 -11.44 17.87
N THR A 171 19.29 -12.11 18.95
CA THR A 171 18.27 -13.17 18.89
C THR A 171 16.91 -12.59 18.45
N LEU A 172 16.46 -11.49 19.03
CA LEU A 172 15.22 -10.84 18.67
C LEU A 172 15.26 -10.27 17.25
N TYR A 173 16.40 -9.71 16.84
CA TYR A 173 16.60 -9.23 15.48
C TYR A 173 16.44 -10.36 14.45
N ASN A 174 17.07 -11.51 14.69
CA ASN A 174 16.95 -12.66 13.81
C ASN A 174 15.51 -13.20 13.75
N ALA A 175 14.80 -13.25 14.88
CA ALA A 175 13.41 -13.66 14.92
C ALA A 175 12.50 -12.76 14.08
N ILE A 176 12.67 -11.43 14.14
CA ILE A 176 11.89 -10.49 13.32
C ILE A 176 12.28 -10.57 11.85
N LYS A 177 13.55 -10.81 11.54
CA LYS A 177 14.04 -11.04 10.20
C LYS A 177 13.43 -12.30 9.58
N ASP A 178 13.42 -13.40 10.32
CA ASP A 178 12.77 -14.62 9.87
C ASP A 178 11.27 -14.44 9.67
N PHE A 179 10.61 -13.68 10.56
CA PHE A 179 9.20 -13.31 10.41
C PHE A 179 8.95 -12.46 9.15
N SER A 180 9.84 -11.51 8.85
CA SER A 180 9.71 -10.72 7.60
C SER A 180 9.84 -11.60 6.36
N THR A 181 10.72 -12.60 6.41
CA THR A 181 10.92 -13.58 5.31
C THR A 181 9.72 -14.50 5.10
N ILE A 182 8.98 -14.80 6.17
CA ILE A 182 7.76 -15.63 6.09
C ILE A 182 6.60 -14.85 5.43
N ILE A 183 6.57 -13.53 5.63
CA ILE A 183 5.50 -12.67 5.10
C ILE A 183 5.77 -12.27 3.64
N ASP A 184 7.02 -12.29 3.18
CA ASP A 184 7.45 -11.92 1.82
C ASP A 184 7.08 -13.02 0.80
#